data_83ae4f63d9549b355af9d47825b689e9
#
_entry.id   83ae4f63d9549b355af9d47825b689e9
#
_cell.length_a   1.000
_cell.length_b   1.000
_cell.length_c   1.000
_cell.angle_alpha   90.00
_cell.angle_beta   90.00
_cell.angle_gamma   90.00
#
_symmetry.space_group_name_H-M   'P 1'
#
loop_
_entity.id
_entity.type
_entity.pdbx_description
1 polymer ?
#
loop_
_entity_poly.entity_id
_entity_poly.type
_entity_poly.pdbx_seq_one_letter_code
_entity_poly.pdbx_strand_id
1 'polypeptide(L)'
;MIGLLLLAVGLIFVFVPAGAGMTEWLMRLWPIFLICAGVVRVMGFAVERKPRSPVGGMLLIIIGVLFLAHRFTSSVNVLSTYGRYWLLLLMVFAAVELVRYYTHRPADGAPPRLFTPWRLVIIILIVVTGVISNRIASSNPSFLSAVKLPGILGGLRDSVIGETYTFTDPVYSSPTFVPGMKVTVNNGYGDVKVTGNAQAIRATLTQGVRAWSEEEARNIAEKIKLVVTQTADGLTITTNRDQIDQQFTTNIQLEVPSKVALSVTNSYGGVSASGIDGKLAVAANYAQNEINLNRITGDVNCNLTYSDVALSSIAGNVQITGAKGAKVSDVSGSVVIAASNGAVEISNLSGPVKVNAPFSRIKAQDLYSDADLKTEHASVDVLRAADVIINAPHSSVRAKSITGDLSIFSSQQAIEIRSIAGELKIDSERSSVSGDELRGPVEVKTSHGEVVLKNFFESVDVETSYRDVTLIAGEEPVADIEVDNLHGEIKLVLPQSSQFKLDASSQGGHVRPLGFNELPVKAREGLVTMRGLDGPEIKLKTTYKNITIQAGNPSTERARQ
;
A
#
# COMPACT_ATOMS: atom_id res chain seq x y z
N MET A 1 50.35 -12.02 -11.72
CA MET A 1 49.01 -11.60 -11.26
C MET A 1 48.34 -12.66 -10.40
N ILE A 2 48.21 -13.92 -10.86
CA ILE A 2 47.59 -15.03 -10.09
C ILE A 2 48.37 -15.33 -8.80
N GLY A 3 49.74 -15.32 -8.82
CA GLY A 3 50.58 -15.60 -7.63
C GLY A 3 50.41 -14.55 -6.52
N LEU A 4 50.25 -13.28 -6.84
CA LEU A 4 50.02 -12.20 -5.85
C LEU A 4 48.63 -12.28 -5.25
N LEU A 5 47.63 -12.70 -6.03
CA LEU A 5 46.27 -12.98 -5.57
C LEU A 5 46.23 -14.19 -4.64
N LEU A 6 46.97 -15.25 -4.98
CA LEU A 6 47.15 -16.45 -4.13
C LEU A 6 47.91 -16.12 -2.83
N LEU A 7 48.92 -15.24 -2.90
CA LEU A 7 49.67 -14.80 -1.72
C LEU A 7 48.81 -13.92 -0.80
N ALA A 8 47.95 -13.04 -1.35
CA ALA A 8 46.99 -12.27 -0.58
C ALA A 8 45.93 -13.16 0.07
N VAL A 9 45.40 -14.14 -0.66
CA VAL A 9 44.49 -15.16 -0.13
C VAL A 9 45.18 -16.01 0.94
N GLY A 10 46.44 -16.44 0.71
CA GLY A 10 47.21 -17.19 1.70
C GLY A 10 47.50 -16.41 2.97
N LEU A 11 47.86 -15.13 2.88
CA LEU A 11 48.05 -14.25 4.02
C LEU A 11 46.75 -14.06 4.83
N ILE A 12 45.60 -13.99 4.16
CA ILE A 12 44.29 -13.95 4.83
C ILE A 12 44.06 -15.23 5.63
N PHE A 13 44.39 -16.40 5.09
CA PHE A 13 44.24 -17.69 5.78
C PHE A 13 45.13 -17.83 7.03
N VAL A 14 46.31 -17.22 7.05
CA VAL A 14 47.23 -17.25 8.21
C VAL A 14 46.70 -16.46 9.40
N PHE A 15 45.86 -15.43 9.15
CA PHE A 15 45.28 -14.57 10.20
C PHE A 15 43.84 -14.93 10.57
N VAL A 16 43.28 -16.01 10.04
CA VAL A 16 41.92 -16.47 10.40
C VAL A 16 41.96 -17.29 11.70
N PRO A 17 41.35 -16.84 12.79
CA PRO A 17 41.24 -17.66 14.00
C PRO A 17 40.40 -18.90 13.72
N ALA A 18 40.84 -20.05 14.20
CA ALA A 18 40.11 -21.31 14.09
C ALA A 18 38.75 -21.17 14.83
N GLY A 19 37.65 -21.10 14.08
CA GLY A 19 36.29 -21.00 14.64
C GLY A 19 35.42 -19.86 14.13
N ALA A 20 35.98 -18.86 13.46
CA ALA A 20 35.17 -17.84 12.79
C ALA A 20 34.72 -18.33 11.41
N GLY A 21 33.43 -18.16 11.06
CA GLY A 21 32.94 -18.51 9.74
C GLY A 21 33.73 -17.80 8.64
N MET A 22 34.37 -18.59 7.76
CA MET A 22 35.30 -18.11 6.71
C MET A 22 34.67 -17.00 5.83
N THR A 23 33.37 -17.01 5.65
CA THR A 23 32.61 -16.03 4.90
C THR A 23 32.56 -14.67 5.59
N GLU A 24 32.43 -14.62 6.92
CA GLU A 24 32.38 -13.36 7.67
C GLU A 24 33.75 -12.66 7.66
N TRP A 25 34.83 -13.40 7.77
CA TRP A 25 36.18 -12.85 7.75
C TRP A 25 36.60 -12.33 6.36
N LEU A 26 36.27 -13.03 5.29
CA LEU A 26 36.49 -12.56 3.91
C LEU A 26 35.70 -11.25 3.65
N MET A 27 34.47 -11.15 4.15
CA MET A 27 33.65 -9.97 4.05
C MET A 27 34.16 -8.79 4.89
N ARG A 28 34.89 -9.06 5.96
CA ARG A 28 35.49 -8.00 6.80
C ARG A 28 36.76 -7.41 6.17
N LEU A 29 37.47 -8.12 5.30
CA LEU A 29 38.75 -7.70 4.73
C LEU A 29 38.67 -7.22 3.27
N TRP A 30 37.44 -7.03 2.72
CA TRP A 30 37.29 -6.57 1.34
C TRP A 30 38.06 -5.28 0.98
N PRO A 31 38.29 -4.28 1.90
CA PRO A 31 39.12 -3.12 1.57
C PRO A 31 40.57 -3.48 1.21
N ILE A 32 41.11 -4.58 1.78
CA ILE A 32 42.44 -5.07 1.45
C ILE A 32 42.51 -5.54 0.00
N PHE A 33 41.43 -6.11 -0.54
CA PHE A 33 41.38 -6.47 -1.97
C PHE A 33 41.50 -5.26 -2.88
N LEU A 34 40.89 -4.12 -2.51
CA LEU A 34 41.06 -2.88 -3.26
C LEU A 34 42.48 -2.36 -3.22
N ILE A 35 43.12 -2.43 -2.05
CA ILE A 35 44.55 -2.04 -1.89
C ILE A 35 45.41 -2.95 -2.72
N CYS A 36 45.26 -4.26 -2.63
CA CYS A 36 46.02 -5.23 -3.40
C CYS A 36 45.84 -5.06 -4.91
N ALA A 37 44.61 -4.88 -5.37
CA ALA A 37 44.30 -4.60 -6.79
C ALA A 37 44.94 -3.29 -7.26
N GLY A 38 44.93 -2.25 -6.43
CA GLY A 38 45.62 -1.00 -6.66
C GLY A 38 47.12 -1.13 -6.75
N VAL A 39 47.77 -1.84 -5.81
CA VAL A 39 49.20 -2.10 -5.78
C VAL A 39 49.65 -2.90 -7.02
N VAL A 40 48.95 -4.00 -7.36
CA VAL A 40 49.24 -4.79 -8.59
C VAL A 40 49.20 -3.91 -9.84
N ARG A 41 48.27 -2.96 -9.89
CA ARG A 41 48.12 -2.03 -11.02
C ARG A 41 49.25 -0.99 -11.09
N VAL A 42 49.68 -0.47 -9.94
CA VAL A 42 50.82 0.46 -9.85
C VAL A 42 52.14 -0.26 -10.16
N MET A 43 52.36 -1.47 -9.61
CA MET A 43 53.57 -2.28 -9.88
C MET A 43 53.61 -2.76 -11.33
N GLY A 44 52.48 -3.12 -11.94
CA GLY A 44 52.41 -3.49 -13.35
C GLY A 44 52.81 -2.34 -14.28
N PHE A 45 52.58 -1.08 -13.88
CA PHE A 45 53.11 0.09 -14.57
C PHE A 45 54.64 0.20 -14.45
N ALA A 46 55.18 -0.06 -13.28
CA ALA A 46 56.62 0.06 -13.01
C ALA A 46 57.46 -1.05 -13.72
N VAL A 47 56.92 -2.28 -13.83
CA VAL A 47 57.64 -3.46 -14.32
C VAL A 47 57.51 -3.63 -15.83
N GLU A 48 56.33 -3.38 -16.42
CA GLU A 48 56.11 -3.69 -17.86
C GLU A 48 56.40 -2.54 -18.84
N ARG A 49 56.82 -1.32 -18.39
CA ARG A 49 57.07 -0.14 -19.19
C ARG A 49 55.98 0.20 -20.25
N LYS A 50 54.79 -0.40 -20.16
CA LYS A 50 53.65 -0.08 -20.99
C LYS A 50 52.98 1.21 -20.50
N PRO A 51 52.42 2.06 -21.38
CA PRO A 51 51.84 3.35 -20.99
C PRO A 51 50.49 3.16 -20.33
N ARG A 52 50.45 2.46 -19.20
CA ARG A 52 49.24 2.35 -18.38
C ARG A 52 49.33 3.37 -17.24
N SER A 53 48.29 4.21 -17.10
CA SER A 53 48.26 5.21 -16.03
C SER A 53 48.22 4.57 -14.65
N PRO A 54 49.15 4.94 -13.72
CA PRO A 54 49.13 4.47 -12.35
C PRO A 54 47.97 5.05 -11.52
N VAL A 55 47.34 6.11 -12.02
CA VAL A 55 46.32 6.89 -11.30
C VAL A 55 45.14 6.03 -10.85
N GLY A 56 44.64 5.15 -11.71
CA GLY A 56 43.56 4.23 -11.33
C GLY A 56 43.95 3.22 -10.25
N GLY A 57 45.24 2.84 -10.18
CA GLY A 57 45.78 2.02 -9.11
C GLY A 57 45.90 2.80 -7.80
N MET A 58 46.43 4.03 -7.86
CA MET A 58 46.53 4.91 -6.69
C MET A 58 45.14 5.24 -6.10
N LEU A 59 44.11 5.47 -6.94
CA LEU A 59 42.74 5.70 -6.47
C LEU A 59 42.18 4.48 -5.74
N LEU A 60 42.40 3.27 -6.25
CA LEU A 60 41.98 2.03 -5.57
C LEU A 60 42.69 1.85 -4.20
N ILE A 61 43.98 2.20 -4.12
CA ILE A 61 44.73 2.16 -2.85
C ILE A 61 44.16 3.18 -1.87
N ILE A 62 43.92 4.42 -2.31
CA ILE A 62 43.35 5.49 -1.47
C ILE A 62 41.99 5.09 -0.93
N ILE A 63 41.10 4.62 -1.80
CA ILE A 63 39.75 4.16 -1.38
C ILE A 63 39.87 3.00 -0.38
N GLY A 64 40.69 1.99 -0.68
CA GLY A 64 40.88 0.85 0.22
C GLY A 64 41.47 1.25 1.58
N VAL A 65 42.44 2.18 1.61
CA VAL A 65 43.05 2.69 2.85
C VAL A 65 42.04 3.54 3.64
N LEU A 66 41.22 4.34 2.97
CA LEU A 66 40.17 5.13 3.63
C LEU A 66 39.13 4.22 4.31
N PHE A 67 38.69 3.16 3.64
CA PHE A 67 37.77 2.18 4.23
C PHE A 67 38.41 1.36 5.35
N LEU A 68 39.70 1.07 5.25
CA LEU A 68 40.43 0.36 6.28
C LEU A 68 40.70 1.27 7.51
N ALA A 69 41.10 2.52 7.27
CA ALA A 69 41.32 3.52 8.34
C ALA A 69 40.05 3.84 9.13
N HIS A 70 38.91 3.93 8.44
CA HIS A 70 37.62 4.11 9.10
C HIS A 70 37.30 3.01 10.11
N ARG A 71 37.87 1.81 9.92
CA ARG A 71 37.66 0.67 10.82
C ARG A 71 38.51 0.73 12.08
N PHE A 72 39.67 1.40 12.03
CA PHE A 72 40.62 1.48 13.16
C PHE A 72 40.56 2.81 13.91
N THR A 73 39.86 3.84 13.38
CA THR A 73 39.85 5.18 13.96
C THR A 73 38.42 5.66 14.14
N SER A 74 37.90 5.56 15.36
CA SER A 74 36.53 5.96 15.73
C SER A 74 36.28 7.47 15.71
N SER A 75 37.33 8.30 15.60
CA SER A 75 37.23 9.76 15.73
C SER A 75 36.92 10.50 14.41
N VAL A 76 37.05 9.88 13.24
CA VAL A 76 36.82 10.52 11.94
C VAL A 76 35.74 9.78 11.18
N ASN A 77 34.62 10.43 10.90
CA ASN A 77 33.55 9.86 10.08
C ASN A 77 33.95 9.90 8.58
N VAL A 78 34.92 9.01 8.23
CA VAL A 78 35.52 8.94 6.89
C VAL A 78 34.47 8.67 5.81
N LEU A 79 33.41 7.94 6.16
CA LEU A 79 32.33 7.61 5.22
C LEU A 79 31.50 8.85 4.88
N SER A 80 31.19 9.69 5.87
CA SER A 80 30.48 10.97 5.63
C SER A 80 31.34 11.94 4.85
N THR A 81 32.63 12.00 5.16
CA THR A 81 33.60 12.84 4.44
C THR A 81 33.74 12.37 2.99
N TYR A 82 33.86 11.08 2.73
CA TYR A 82 33.88 10.54 1.38
C TYR A 82 32.55 10.78 0.66
N GLY A 83 31.41 10.56 1.30
CA GLY A 83 30.07 10.82 0.75
C GLY A 83 29.85 12.29 0.39
N ARG A 84 30.53 13.22 1.07
CA ARG A 84 30.46 14.66 0.78
C ARG A 84 31.35 15.08 -0.39
N TYR A 85 32.54 14.44 -0.54
CA TYR A 85 33.58 14.89 -1.47
C TYR A 85 33.86 13.94 -2.63
N TRP A 86 33.11 12.85 -2.82
CA TRP A 86 33.33 11.88 -3.89
C TRP A 86 33.28 12.48 -5.30
N LEU A 87 32.51 13.55 -5.49
CA LEU A 87 32.46 14.30 -6.75
C LEU A 87 33.82 14.93 -7.09
N LEU A 88 34.59 15.38 -6.09
CA LEU A 88 35.94 15.89 -6.29
C LEU A 88 36.89 14.79 -6.82
N LEU A 89 36.75 13.55 -6.33
CA LEU A 89 37.51 12.41 -6.86
C LEU A 89 37.18 12.14 -8.32
N LEU A 90 35.91 12.25 -8.71
CA LEU A 90 35.50 12.14 -10.12
C LEU A 90 36.08 13.27 -10.97
N MET A 91 36.08 14.50 -10.46
CA MET A 91 36.66 15.67 -11.16
C MET A 91 38.18 15.49 -11.33
N VAL A 92 38.91 15.05 -10.30
CA VAL A 92 40.35 14.76 -10.37
C VAL A 92 40.61 13.65 -11.38
N PHE A 93 39.84 12.56 -11.36
CA PHE A 93 39.97 11.48 -12.32
C PHE A 93 39.73 11.97 -13.75
N ALA A 94 38.67 12.76 -13.98
CA ALA A 94 38.37 13.34 -15.30
C ALA A 94 39.46 14.28 -15.77
N ALA A 95 39.99 15.15 -14.90
CA ALA A 95 41.09 16.06 -15.21
C ALA A 95 42.36 15.31 -15.62
N VAL A 96 42.76 14.26 -14.89
CA VAL A 96 43.90 13.42 -15.21
C VAL A 96 43.74 12.70 -16.56
N GLU A 97 42.55 12.17 -16.83
CA GLU A 97 42.29 11.52 -18.12
C GLU A 97 42.25 12.54 -19.30
N LEU A 98 41.80 13.76 -19.03
CA LEU A 98 41.82 14.86 -20.01
C LEU A 98 43.25 15.28 -20.33
N VAL A 99 44.09 15.52 -19.30
CA VAL A 99 45.52 15.86 -19.50
C VAL A 99 46.21 14.75 -20.27
N ARG A 100 45.94 13.51 -19.94
CA ARG A 100 46.50 12.35 -20.65
C ARG A 100 46.04 12.28 -22.09
N TYR A 101 44.79 12.58 -22.39
CA TYR A 101 44.26 12.65 -23.77
C TYR A 101 45.04 13.66 -24.63
N TYR A 102 45.37 14.80 -24.07
CA TYR A 102 46.12 15.86 -24.81
C TYR A 102 47.62 15.60 -24.88
N THR A 103 48.22 14.93 -23.88
CA THR A 103 49.67 14.71 -23.81
C THR A 103 50.17 13.45 -24.52
N HIS A 104 49.32 12.43 -24.68
CA HIS A 104 49.71 11.15 -25.30
C HIS A 104 48.97 10.98 -26.65
N ARG A 105 49.57 11.50 -27.75
CA ARG A 105 49.14 11.12 -29.11
C ARG A 105 49.73 9.76 -29.44
N PRO A 106 48.93 8.74 -29.84
CA PRO A 106 49.47 7.45 -30.32
C PRO A 106 50.31 7.69 -31.60
N ALA A 107 51.43 6.98 -31.68
CA ALA A 107 52.31 7.07 -32.85
C ALA A 107 51.68 6.56 -34.14
N ASP A 108 50.58 5.81 -34.06
CA ASP A 108 49.91 5.17 -35.20
C ASP A 108 48.73 5.98 -35.79
N GLY A 109 48.55 7.24 -35.41
CA GLY A 109 47.50 8.11 -36.00
C GLY A 109 46.05 7.73 -35.67
N ALA A 110 45.82 6.69 -34.92
CA ALA A 110 44.46 6.30 -34.52
C ALA A 110 43.92 7.21 -33.38
N PRO A 111 42.64 7.61 -33.42
CA PRO A 111 42.10 8.46 -32.39
C PRO A 111 42.17 7.75 -31.02
N PRO A 112 42.67 8.40 -29.95
CA PRO A 112 42.77 7.82 -28.64
C PRO A 112 41.36 7.44 -28.12
N ARG A 113 41.17 6.19 -27.75
CA ARG A 113 39.90 5.73 -27.17
C ARG A 113 39.72 6.37 -25.79
N LEU A 114 38.77 7.31 -25.68
CA LEU A 114 38.40 8.01 -24.44
C LEU A 114 37.93 7.03 -23.32
N PHE A 115 37.22 5.98 -23.70
CA PHE A 115 36.68 5.01 -22.80
C PHE A 115 37.23 3.60 -23.06
N THR A 116 38.03 3.09 -22.12
CA THR A 116 38.32 1.66 -22.04
C THR A 116 37.37 1.00 -21.04
N PRO A 117 36.99 -0.28 -21.23
CA PRO A 117 36.05 -0.95 -20.32
C PRO A 117 36.46 -0.85 -18.84
N TRP A 118 37.74 -0.88 -18.55
CA TRP A 118 38.28 -0.77 -17.19
C TRP A 118 38.11 0.64 -16.57
N ARG A 119 38.16 1.69 -17.36
CA ARG A 119 37.94 3.06 -16.89
C ARG A 119 36.48 3.27 -16.53
N LEU A 120 35.60 2.70 -17.32
CA LEU A 120 34.16 2.71 -17.05
C LEU A 120 33.85 1.98 -15.73
N VAL A 121 34.51 0.87 -15.45
CA VAL A 121 34.38 0.16 -14.18
C VAL A 121 34.84 1.04 -12.98
N ILE A 122 35.95 1.78 -13.12
CA ILE A 122 36.41 2.70 -12.06
C ILE A 122 35.41 3.83 -11.83
N ILE A 123 34.90 4.43 -12.89
CA ILE A 123 33.88 5.49 -12.80
C ILE A 123 32.64 4.96 -12.10
N ILE A 124 32.11 3.82 -12.53
CA ILE A 124 30.95 3.17 -11.91
C ILE A 124 31.22 2.89 -10.44
N LEU A 125 32.39 2.40 -10.09
CA LEU A 125 32.75 2.09 -8.69
C LEU A 125 32.79 3.36 -7.84
N ILE A 126 33.39 4.46 -8.32
CA ILE A 126 33.41 5.75 -7.60
C ILE A 126 31.99 6.31 -7.45
N VAL A 127 31.17 6.24 -8.51
CA VAL A 127 29.80 6.73 -8.48
C VAL A 127 28.94 5.90 -7.49
N VAL A 128 28.99 4.57 -7.60
CA VAL A 128 28.19 3.69 -6.75
C VAL A 128 28.59 3.84 -5.28
N THR A 129 29.89 3.78 -4.99
CA THR A 129 30.38 3.94 -3.60
C THR A 129 30.15 5.35 -3.06
N GLY A 130 30.28 6.39 -3.90
CA GLY A 130 30.04 7.77 -3.54
C GLY A 130 28.57 8.06 -3.27
N VAL A 131 27.68 7.57 -4.11
CA VAL A 131 26.21 7.69 -3.93
C VAL A 131 25.77 6.92 -2.68
N ILE A 132 26.27 5.70 -2.49
CA ILE A 132 25.97 4.91 -1.28
C ILE A 132 26.46 5.64 -0.03
N SER A 133 27.71 6.13 -0.01
CA SER A 133 28.27 6.86 1.13
C SER A 133 27.56 8.17 1.40
N ASN A 134 27.18 8.92 0.35
CA ASN A 134 26.40 10.15 0.50
C ASN A 134 24.97 9.87 1.01
N ARG A 135 24.36 8.81 0.54
CA ARG A 135 23.05 8.35 1.03
C ARG A 135 23.11 7.86 2.47
N ILE A 136 24.18 7.15 2.84
CA ILE A 136 24.42 6.72 4.23
C ILE A 136 24.64 7.94 5.15
N ALA A 137 25.37 8.94 4.68
CA ALA A 137 25.65 10.16 5.44
C ALA A 137 24.46 11.13 5.56
N SER A 138 23.56 11.13 4.57
CA SER A 138 22.43 12.06 4.47
C SER A 138 21.05 11.43 4.73
N SER A 139 20.93 10.10 4.70
CA SER A 139 19.65 9.39 4.79
C SER A 139 19.47 8.72 6.14
N ASN A 140 18.22 8.69 6.60
CA ASN A 140 17.77 7.87 7.71
C ASN A 140 18.22 6.40 7.57
N PRO A 141 18.67 5.74 8.64
CA PRO A 141 19.07 4.33 8.63
C PRO A 141 17.95 3.39 8.18
N SER A 142 16.72 3.85 8.24
CA SER A 142 15.53 3.12 7.82
C SER A 142 15.50 2.73 6.34
N PHE A 143 16.11 3.51 5.44
CA PHE A 143 16.15 3.17 4.01
C PHE A 143 16.97 1.91 3.73
N LEU A 144 18.09 1.72 4.41
CA LEU A 144 18.98 0.57 4.20
C LEU A 144 18.45 -0.72 4.87
N SER A 145 17.66 -0.58 5.94
CA SER A 145 16.98 -1.74 6.55
C SER A 145 15.82 -2.27 5.68
N ALA A 146 15.20 -1.39 4.88
CA ALA A 146 14.13 -1.77 3.95
C ALA A 146 14.66 -2.52 2.70
N VAL A 147 15.93 -2.38 2.34
CA VAL A 147 16.52 -3.10 1.22
C VAL A 147 16.88 -4.53 1.67
N LYS A 148 15.99 -5.49 1.38
CA LYS A 148 16.26 -6.93 1.52
C LYS A 148 17.32 -7.36 0.48
N LEU A 149 18.59 -7.22 0.83
CA LEU A 149 19.66 -7.76 0.00
C LEU A 149 19.75 -9.28 0.19
N PRO A 150 20.00 -10.07 -0.88
CA PRO A 150 20.28 -11.51 -0.74
C PRO A 150 21.42 -11.76 0.26
N GLY A 151 21.40 -12.88 1.00
CA GLY A 151 22.27 -13.13 2.14
C GLY A 151 23.78 -12.88 1.93
N ILE A 152 24.31 -13.10 0.70
CA ILE A 152 25.70 -12.80 0.34
C ILE A 152 26.02 -11.29 0.39
N LEU A 153 25.05 -10.43 0.04
CA LEU A 153 25.22 -8.97 0.06
C LEU A 153 24.90 -8.36 1.44
N GLY A 154 24.22 -9.10 2.32
CA GLY A 154 23.98 -8.71 3.72
C GLY A 154 25.29 -8.50 4.49
N GLY A 155 26.24 -9.43 4.38
CA GLY A 155 27.55 -9.33 5.01
C GLY A 155 28.41 -8.16 4.50
N LEU A 156 28.26 -7.76 3.22
CA LEU A 156 28.88 -6.53 2.70
C LEU A 156 28.27 -5.27 3.35
N ARG A 157 26.96 -5.28 3.60
CA ARG A 157 26.29 -4.18 4.29
C ARG A 157 26.85 -3.96 5.69
N ASP A 158 26.95 -5.02 6.48
CA ASP A 158 27.40 -4.93 7.88
C ASP A 158 28.88 -4.57 7.97
N SER A 159 29.69 -5.00 7.01
CA SER A 159 31.11 -4.63 6.96
C SER A 159 31.37 -3.17 6.53
N VAL A 160 30.42 -2.53 5.82
CA VAL A 160 30.53 -1.13 5.38
C VAL A 160 29.88 -0.15 6.37
N ILE A 161 28.82 -0.59 7.06
CA ILE A 161 27.97 0.29 7.87
C ILE A 161 28.13 0.04 9.37
N GLY A 162 28.77 -1.05 9.77
CA GLY A 162 28.86 -1.52 11.15
C GLY A 162 27.67 -2.41 11.55
N GLU A 163 27.81 -3.11 12.66
CA GLU A 163 26.79 -3.98 13.23
C GLU A 163 25.83 -3.17 14.12
N THR A 164 24.59 -3.66 14.28
CA THR A 164 23.62 -3.04 15.18
C THR A 164 23.69 -3.73 16.53
N TYR A 165 24.07 -3.03 17.55
CA TYR A 165 24.08 -3.45 18.93
C TYR A 165 22.83 -2.94 19.65
N THR A 166 22.23 -3.78 20.48
CA THR A 166 21.00 -3.45 21.19
C THR A 166 21.27 -3.33 22.69
N PHE A 167 20.84 -2.21 23.27
CA PHE A 167 20.94 -1.95 24.70
C PHE A 167 19.55 -1.63 25.24
N THR A 168 19.30 -2.02 26.48
CA THR A 168 18.02 -1.73 27.17
C THR A 168 18.29 -0.97 28.44
N ASP A 169 17.66 0.17 28.58
CA ASP A 169 17.76 1.01 29.78
C ASP A 169 16.97 0.41 30.95
N PRO A 170 17.33 0.76 32.20
CA PRO A 170 16.49 0.46 33.36
C PRO A 170 15.08 1.02 33.19
N VAL A 171 14.10 0.27 33.70
CA VAL A 171 12.69 0.65 33.60
C VAL A 171 12.43 1.94 34.39
N TYR A 172 11.95 2.97 33.68
CA TYR A 172 11.37 4.13 34.35
C TYR A 172 10.01 3.77 34.93
N SER A 173 9.74 4.13 36.17
CA SER A 173 8.43 3.92 36.80
C SER A 173 7.95 5.20 37.46
N SER A 174 6.74 5.65 37.12
CA SER A 174 6.05 6.75 37.81
C SER A 174 4.91 6.20 38.63
N PRO A 175 4.93 6.35 39.94
CA PRO A 175 3.84 5.91 40.81
C PRO A 175 2.62 6.86 40.76
N THR A 176 2.80 8.07 40.28
CA THR A 176 1.74 9.10 40.25
C THR A 176 0.89 8.93 38.99
N PHE A 177 -0.30 8.41 39.16
CA PHE A 177 -1.29 8.27 38.10
C PHE A 177 -2.64 8.82 38.57
N VAL A 178 -3.28 9.61 37.70
CA VAL A 178 -4.67 10.07 37.87
C VAL A 178 -5.50 9.54 36.71
N PRO A 179 -6.66 8.88 36.94
CA PRO A 179 -7.53 8.44 35.86
C PRO A 179 -7.90 9.58 34.90
N GLY A 180 -7.74 9.33 33.58
CA GLY A 180 -7.95 10.36 32.55
C GLY A 180 -6.72 11.23 32.25
N MET A 181 -5.59 11.00 32.92
CA MET A 181 -4.34 11.68 32.65
C MET A 181 -3.93 11.55 31.17
N LYS A 182 -3.43 12.63 30.58
CA LYS A 182 -2.89 12.63 29.22
C LYS A 182 -1.46 12.10 29.23
N VAL A 183 -1.21 11.06 28.43
CA VAL A 183 0.13 10.52 28.20
C VAL A 183 0.52 10.79 26.75
N THR A 184 1.60 11.53 26.53
CA THR A 184 2.12 11.87 25.20
C THR A 184 3.45 11.15 24.98
N VAL A 185 3.57 10.43 23.88
CA VAL A 185 4.82 9.75 23.50
C VAL A 185 5.28 10.32 22.16
N ASN A 186 6.52 10.85 22.13
CA ASN A 186 7.13 11.34 20.91
C ASN A 186 8.40 10.54 20.62
N ASN A 187 8.41 9.83 19.48
CA ASN A 187 9.55 9.04 19.02
C ASN A 187 9.89 9.39 17.57
N GLY A 188 11.18 9.49 17.26
CA GLY A 188 11.63 9.81 15.90
C GLY A 188 11.84 8.55 15.05
N TYR A 189 12.51 7.53 15.60
CA TYR A 189 12.92 6.34 14.87
C TYR A 189 12.88 5.11 15.77
N GLY A 190 12.15 4.10 15.35
CA GLY A 190 11.92 2.86 16.08
C GLY A 190 10.46 2.69 16.45
N ASP A 191 10.13 1.58 17.07
CA ASP A 191 8.75 1.21 17.35
C ASP A 191 8.29 1.74 18.71
N VAL A 192 7.01 2.07 18.79
CA VAL A 192 6.33 2.43 20.04
C VAL A 192 5.27 1.38 20.35
N LYS A 193 5.43 0.69 21.47
CA LYS A 193 4.46 -0.29 21.95
C LYS A 193 3.85 0.15 23.27
N VAL A 194 2.52 0.32 23.30
CA VAL A 194 1.79 0.71 24.50
C VAL A 194 0.82 -0.39 24.91
N THR A 195 0.83 -0.74 26.20
CA THR A 195 -0.06 -1.75 26.76
C THR A 195 -0.78 -1.15 27.97
N GLY A 196 -2.12 -1.16 27.94
CA GLY A 196 -2.96 -0.84 29.09
C GLY A 196 -2.95 -1.97 30.13
N ASN A 197 -3.67 -1.77 31.23
CA ASN A 197 -3.82 -2.71 32.36
C ASN A 197 -2.67 -2.71 33.40
N ALA A 198 -1.74 -1.79 33.36
CA ALA A 198 -0.77 -1.62 34.43
C ALA A 198 -1.38 -0.85 35.62
N GLN A 199 -0.77 -0.99 36.79
CA GLN A 199 -1.13 -0.19 37.97
C GLN A 199 -0.40 1.17 38.03
N ALA A 200 0.74 1.25 37.34
CA ALA A 200 1.58 2.44 37.26
C ALA A 200 2.13 2.60 35.85
N ILE A 201 2.56 3.80 35.51
CA ILE A 201 3.21 4.07 34.22
C ILE A 201 4.65 3.55 34.29
N ARG A 202 4.99 2.63 33.39
CA ARG A 202 6.36 2.10 33.22
C ARG A 202 6.79 2.29 31.78
N ALA A 203 7.99 2.81 31.61
CA ALA A 203 8.58 2.98 30.29
C ALA A 203 9.95 2.30 30.23
N THR A 204 10.16 1.51 29.19
CA THR A 204 11.42 0.85 28.88
C THR A 204 11.90 1.36 27.52
N LEU A 205 13.14 1.81 27.46
CA LEU A 205 13.80 2.22 26.23
C LEU A 205 14.77 1.12 25.79
N THR A 206 14.59 0.64 24.57
CA THR A 206 15.55 -0.25 23.90
C THR A 206 16.18 0.51 22.75
N GLN A 207 17.49 0.63 22.78
CA GLN A 207 18.26 1.42 21.83
C GLN A 207 18.96 0.49 20.86
N GLY A 208 18.85 0.73 19.56
CA GLY A 208 19.59 0.07 18.52
C GLY A 208 20.66 1.01 17.96
N VAL A 209 21.91 0.80 18.36
CA VAL A 209 23.03 1.63 17.94
C VAL A 209 23.89 0.90 16.94
N ARG A 210 24.19 1.54 15.83
CA ARG A 210 25.05 0.99 14.80
C ARG A 210 26.48 1.49 14.99
N ALA A 211 27.41 0.58 15.20
CA ALA A 211 28.81 0.89 15.41
C ALA A 211 29.73 -0.24 14.91
N TRP A 212 31.02 0.01 14.90
CA TRP A 212 32.03 -0.96 14.47
C TRP A 212 32.52 -1.88 15.59
N SER A 213 32.24 -1.49 16.84
CA SER A 213 32.52 -2.30 18.02
C SER A 213 31.44 -2.12 19.07
N GLU A 214 31.26 -3.13 19.92
CA GLU A 214 30.31 -3.05 21.04
C GLU A 214 30.66 -1.90 22.02
N GLU A 215 31.95 -1.65 22.24
CA GLU A 215 32.41 -0.57 23.12
C GLU A 215 32.02 0.81 22.58
N GLU A 216 32.19 1.05 21.27
CA GLU A 216 31.73 2.27 20.61
C GLU A 216 30.20 2.42 20.71
N ALA A 217 29.48 1.31 20.42
CA ALA A 217 28.02 1.28 20.53
C ALA A 217 27.55 1.59 21.96
N ARG A 218 28.20 1.05 22.97
CA ARG A 218 27.89 1.29 24.38
C ARG A 218 28.12 2.75 24.76
N ASN A 219 29.22 3.35 24.35
CA ASN A 219 29.53 4.76 24.57
C ASN A 219 28.51 5.72 23.93
N ILE A 220 27.92 5.32 22.82
CA ILE A 220 26.83 6.06 22.17
C ILE A 220 25.51 5.83 22.94
N ALA A 221 25.20 4.58 23.27
CA ALA A 221 23.99 4.20 23.97
C ALA A 221 23.86 4.90 25.34
N GLU A 222 24.97 5.04 26.08
CA GLU A 222 24.99 5.74 27.37
C GLU A 222 24.56 7.21 27.29
N LYS A 223 24.67 7.85 26.11
CA LYS A 223 24.24 9.22 25.88
C LYS A 223 22.76 9.33 25.55
N ILE A 224 22.17 8.26 25.05
CA ILE A 224 20.73 8.22 24.68
C ILE A 224 19.92 8.05 25.95
N LYS A 225 19.00 8.98 26.22
CA LYS A 225 18.19 8.98 27.44
C LYS A 225 16.71 9.08 27.10
N LEU A 226 15.89 8.36 27.86
CA LEU A 226 14.47 8.61 27.93
C LEU A 226 14.24 9.89 28.75
N VAL A 227 13.58 10.88 28.16
CA VAL A 227 13.22 12.12 28.83
C VAL A 227 11.75 12.08 29.18
N VAL A 228 11.45 12.09 30.47
CA VAL A 228 10.09 12.10 30.98
C VAL A 228 9.81 13.41 31.66
N THR A 229 8.86 14.16 31.11
CA THR A 229 8.45 15.47 31.65
C THR A 229 7.02 15.37 32.17
N GLN A 230 6.83 15.63 33.44
CA GLN A 230 5.51 15.71 34.06
C GLN A 230 5.06 17.17 34.11
N THR A 231 3.86 17.43 33.59
CA THR A 231 3.18 18.72 33.62
C THR A 231 1.87 18.62 34.41
N ALA A 232 1.20 19.73 34.66
CA ALA A 232 -0.10 19.73 35.30
C ALA A 232 -1.15 18.93 34.51
N ASP A 233 -1.03 18.89 33.16
CA ASP A 233 -2.00 18.26 32.25
C ASP A 233 -1.66 16.80 31.91
N GLY A 234 -0.46 16.32 32.25
CA GLY A 234 -0.08 14.96 31.90
C GLY A 234 1.41 14.65 31.91
N LEU A 235 1.76 13.55 31.28
CA LEU A 235 3.12 13.03 31.17
C LEU A 235 3.56 13.02 29.71
N THR A 236 4.71 13.60 29.44
CA THR A 236 5.33 13.53 28.11
C THR A 236 6.59 12.68 28.16
N ILE A 237 6.66 11.69 27.28
CA ILE A 237 7.77 10.74 27.15
C ILE A 237 8.40 10.97 25.78
N THR A 238 9.68 11.29 25.76
CA THR A 238 10.45 11.51 24.53
C THR A 238 11.89 11.00 24.71
N THR A 239 12.70 11.11 23.68
CA THR A 239 14.13 10.81 23.75
C THR A 239 14.92 12.10 23.51
N ASN A 240 16.16 12.17 24.01
CA ASN A 240 17.07 13.30 23.78
C ASN A 240 17.75 13.26 22.41
N ARG A 241 17.03 12.77 21.38
CA ARG A 241 17.55 12.55 20.02
C ARG A 241 18.19 13.79 19.40
N ASP A 242 17.58 14.94 19.59
CA ASP A 242 18.04 16.21 19.00
C ASP A 242 19.41 16.68 19.55
N GLN A 243 19.88 16.06 20.61
CA GLN A 243 21.18 16.35 21.24
C GLN A 243 22.30 15.42 20.79
N ILE A 244 21.98 14.43 19.91
CA ILE A 244 22.91 13.38 19.53
C ILE A 244 23.00 13.32 17.99
N ASP A 245 24.18 13.58 17.46
CA ASP A 245 24.43 13.60 16.00
C ASP A 245 24.49 12.21 15.36
N GLN A 246 24.69 11.15 16.17
CA GLN A 246 24.77 9.77 15.68
C GLN A 246 23.39 9.21 15.32
N GLN A 247 23.37 8.24 14.41
CA GLN A 247 22.16 7.54 14.01
C GLN A 247 21.91 6.34 14.93
N PHE A 248 20.72 6.28 15.50
CA PHE A 248 20.26 5.21 16.35
C PHE A 248 18.74 5.04 16.23
N THR A 249 18.24 3.88 16.62
CA THR A 249 16.81 3.60 16.77
C THR A 249 16.43 3.52 18.24
N THR A 250 15.23 3.93 18.57
CA THR A 250 14.69 3.89 19.94
C THR A 250 13.35 3.19 19.93
N ASN A 251 13.30 1.99 20.49
CA ASN A 251 12.03 1.30 20.70
C ASN A 251 11.54 1.61 22.12
N ILE A 252 10.35 2.18 22.21
CA ILE A 252 9.75 2.57 23.48
C ILE A 252 8.64 1.55 23.79
N GLN A 253 8.81 0.81 24.88
CA GLN A 253 7.75 -0.02 25.43
C GLN A 253 7.17 0.69 26.65
N LEU A 254 5.85 0.96 26.58
CA LEU A 254 5.13 1.70 27.60
C LEU A 254 3.99 0.83 28.17
N GLU A 255 3.98 0.66 29.46
CA GLU A 255 2.88 0.07 30.22
C GLU A 255 2.16 1.20 30.95
N VAL A 256 0.85 1.32 30.75
CA VAL A 256 0.03 2.38 31.34
C VAL A 256 -1.21 1.78 32.00
N PRO A 257 -1.81 2.45 32.98
CA PRO A 257 -3.18 2.10 33.40
C PRO A 257 -4.15 2.25 32.23
N SER A 258 -5.22 1.45 32.20
CA SER A 258 -6.16 1.48 31.07
C SER A 258 -6.81 2.85 30.85
N LYS A 259 -7.17 3.56 31.93
CA LYS A 259 -7.90 4.84 31.88
C LYS A 259 -6.99 6.04 31.60
N VAL A 260 -6.41 6.11 30.40
CA VAL A 260 -5.55 7.21 29.96
C VAL A 260 -6.02 7.82 28.65
N ALA A 261 -5.77 9.11 28.45
CA ALA A 261 -5.82 9.73 27.13
C ALA A 261 -4.42 9.65 26.50
N LEU A 262 -4.26 8.83 25.47
CA LEU A 262 -2.96 8.53 24.88
C LEU A 262 -2.75 9.31 23.56
N SER A 263 -1.60 9.94 23.42
CA SER A 263 -1.17 10.57 22.17
C SER A 263 0.22 10.06 21.79
N VAL A 264 0.33 9.40 20.64
CA VAL A 264 1.60 8.84 20.13
C VAL A 264 1.97 9.54 18.84
N THR A 265 3.14 10.13 18.80
CA THR A 265 3.75 10.66 17.58
C THR A 265 5.00 9.84 17.27
N ASN A 266 5.04 9.20 16.10
CA ASN A 266 6.17 8.38 15.66
C ASN A 266 6.49 8.69 14.19
N SER A 267 7.72 9.10 13.88
CA SER A 267 8.06 9.47 12.50
C SER A 267 8.43 8.28 11.63
N TYR A 268 9.25 7.34 12.13
CA TYR A 268 9.73 6.19 11.36
C TYR A 268 9.74 4.94 12.23
N GLY A 269 8.72 4.13 12.10
CA GLY A 269 8.54 2.89 12.87
C GLY A 269 7.08 2.61 13.14
N GLY A 270 6.79 1.41 13.64
CA GLY A 270 5.43 0.97 13.98
C GLY A 270 4.91 1.60 15.27
N VAL A 271 3.60 1.62 15.39
CA VAL A 271 2.92 1.95 16.64
C VAL A 271 1.97 0.80 16.98
N SER A 272 2.11 0.26 18.17
CA SER A 272 1.19 -0.74 18.68
C SER A 272 0.59 -0.29 20.01
N ALA A 273 -0.74 -0.19 20.09
CA ALA A 273 -1.43 0.15 21.33
C ALA A 273 -2.56 -0.82 21.61
N SER A 274 -2.67 -1.27 22.85
CA SER A 274 -3.72 -2.21 23.25
C SER A 274 -4.21 -2.02 24.69
N GLY A 275 -5.51 -2.27 24.92
CA GLY A 275 -6.10 -2.24 26.24
C GLY A 275 -6.27 -0.84 26.84
N ILE A 276 -6.53 0.17 26.01
CA ILE A 276 -6.72 1.56 26.43
C ILE A 276 -8.20 1.88 26.57
N ASP A 277 -8.57 2.46 27.70
CA ASP A 277 -9.90 2.95 28.02
C ASP A 277 -9.85 4.49 28.07
N GLY A 278 -9.88 5.12 26.92
CA GLY A 278 -9.78 6.55 26.73
C GLY A 278 -9.45 6.93 25.28
N LYS A 279 -9.36 8.21 25.01
CA LYS A 279 -9.05 8.72 23.66
C LYS A 279 -7.64 8.34 23.25
N LEU A 280 -7.49 7.85 22.02
CA LEU A 280 -6.21 7.52 21.41
C LEU A 280 -5.97 8.37 20.14
N ALA A 281 -4.90 9.12 20.13
CA ALA A 281 -4.42 9.82 18.95
C ALA A 281 -3.07 9.26 18.51
N VAL A 282 -2.95 8.90 17.23
CA VAL A 282 -1.71 8.40 16.64
C VAL A 282 -1.36 9.28 15.45
N ALA A 283 -0.18 9.87 15.47
CA ALA A 283 0.41 10.56 14.33
C ALA A 283 1.66 9.79 13.89
N ALA A 284 1.68 9.30 12.65
CA ALA A 284 2.82 8.55 12.15
C ALA A 284 3.13 8.89 10.70
N ASN A 285 4.43 9.03 10.41
CA ASN A 285 4.93 9.32 9.08
C ASN A 285 5.84 8.17 8.64
N TYR A 286 5.61 7.61 7.44
CA TYR A 286 6.47 6.58 6.85
C TYR A 286 6.75 5.41 7.78
N ALA A 287 5.72 4.90 8.49
CA ALA A 287 5.87 3.73 9.34
C ALA A 287 6.31 2.53 8.50
N GLN A 288 7.47 1.96 8.82
CA GLN A 288 7.98 0.77 8.14
C GLN A 288 7.23 -0.49 8.58
N ASN A 289 6.75 -0.49 9.82
CA ASN A 289 5.89 -1.52 10.38
C ASN A 289 4.46 -0.99 10.43
N GLU A 290 3.50 -1.90 10.38
CA GLU A 290 2.08 -1.59 10.47
C GLU A 290 1.73 -0.93 11.82
N ILE A 291 0.78 0.00 11.79
CA ILE A 291 0.22 0.58 13.00
C ILE A 291 -0.91 -0.32 13.49
N ASN A 292 -0.75 -0.92 14.66
CA ASN A 292 -1.70 -1.88 15.21
C ASN A 292 -2.38 -1.37 16.48
N LEU A 293 -3.69 -1.11 16.41
CA LEU A 293 -4.50 -0.62 17.53
C LEU A 293 -5.59 -1.63 17.85
N ASN A 294 -5.58 -2.15 19.08
CA ASN A 294 -6.48 -3.23 19.46
C ASN A 294 -7.07 -3.04 20.86
N ARG A 295 -8.35 -3.38 21.04
CA ARG A 295 -9.07 -3.27 22.31
C ARG A 295 -8.98 -1.87 22.92
N ILE A 296 -9.54 -0.90 22.23
CA ILE A 296 -9.61 0.49 22.66
C ILE A 296 -11.07 0.82 22.98
N THR A 297 -11.31 1.31 24.20
CA THR A 297 -12.60 1.85 24.61
C THR A 297 -12.52 3.37 24.59
N GLY A 298 -12.96 3.98 23.49
CA GLY A 298 -12.90 5.41 23.27
C GLY A 298 -12.58 5.74 21.81
N ASP A 299 -12.59 7.03 21.48
CA ASP A 299 -12.37 7.49 20.13
C ASP A 299 -10.90 7.31 19.70
N VAL A 300 -10.71 6.86 18.47
CA VAL A 300 -9.38 6.68 17.86
C VAL A 300 -9.22 7.65 16.69
N ASN A 301 -8.16 8.45 16.72
CA ASN A 301 -7.79 9.35 15.65
C ASN A 301 -6.38 9.03 15.14
N CYS A 302 -6.26 8.63 13.87
CA CYS A 302 -5.01 8.33 13.21
C CYS A 302 -4.74 9.36 12.11
N ASN A 303 -3.67 10.14 12.26
CA ASN A 303 -3.17 11.06 11.24
C ASN A 303 -1.86 10.50 10.67
N LEU A 304 -1.92 9.95 9.46
CA LEU A 304 -0.87 9.12 8.90
C LEU A 304 -0.32 9.73 7.61
N THR A 305 0.90 9.37 7.30
CA THR A 305 1.52 9.70 6.00
C THR A 305 2.20 8.43 5.47
N TYR A 306 1.67 7.88 4.37
CA TYR A 306 2.18 6.65 3.70
C TYR A 306 2.39 5.44 4.63
N SER A 307 1.51 5.27 5.60
CA SER A 307 1.56 4.17 6.57
C SER A 307 0.33 3.29 6.46
N ASP A 308 0.50 2.00 6.65
CA ASP A 308 -0.60 1.04 6.75
C ASP A 308 -1.07 0.95 8.20
N VAL A 309 -2.39 0.79 8.42
CA VAL A 309 -2.98 0.75 9.75
C VAL A 309 -3.98 -0.40 9.90
N ALA A 310 -3.90 -1.12 11.01
CA ALA A 310 -4.85 -2.13 11.43
C ALA A 310 -5.50 -1.76 12.77
N LEU A 311 -6.81 -1.70 12.79
CA LEU A 311 -7.62 -1.46 13.99
C LEU A 311 -8.56 -2.62 14.21
N SER A 312 -8.65 -3.06 15.46
CA SER A 312 -9.61 -4.12 15.83
C SER A 312 -10.16 -3.93 17.24
N SER A 313 -11.41 -4.31 17.45
CA SER A 313 -12.10 -4.25 18.75
C SER A 313 -12.10 -2.84 19.35
N ILE A 314 -12.71 -1.90 18.64
CA ILE A 314 -12.80 -0.49 19.06
C ILE A 314 -14.23 -0.17 19.50
N ALA A 315 -14.39 0.22 20.77
CA ALA A 315 -15.66 0.72 21.30
C ALA A 315 -15.63 2.26 21.33
N GLY A 316 -15.82 2.87 20.19
CA GLY A 316 -15.78 4.32 19.96
C GLY A 316 -15.71 4.66 18.47
N ASN A 317 -15.60 5.94 18.18
CA ASN A 317 -15.47 6.42 16.79
C ASN A 317 -14.04 6.28 16.30
N VAL A 318 -13.88 5.99 15.00
CA VAL A 318 -12.58 5.85 14.35
C VAL A 318 -12.46 6.87 13.22
N GLN A 319 -11.40 7.64 13.25
CA GLN A 319 -11.02 8.55 12.16
C GLN A 319 -9.59 8.24 11.70
N ILE A 320 -9.43 7.91 10.42
CA ILE A 320 -8.13 7.63 9.79
C ILE A 320 -7.93 8.59 8.63
N THR A 321 -6.84 9.33 8.63
CA THR A 321 -6.49 10.28 7.57
C THR A 321 -5.08 10.01 7.05
N GLY A 322 -4.90 10.09 5.72
CA GLY A 322 -3.60 9.99 5.07
C GLY A 322 -2.96 8.60 5.09
N ALA A 323 -3.73 7.55 5.38
CA ALA A 323 -3.23 6.18 5.31
C ALA A 323 -2.91 5.77 3.87
N LYS A 324 -1.97 4.86 3.70
CA LYS A 324 -1.76 4.13 2.45
C LYS A 324 -2.82 3.04 2.32
N GLY A 325 -2.96 2.17 3.29
CA GLY A 325 -4.01 1.17 3.42
C GLY A 325 -4.57 1.12 4.84
N ALA A 326 -5.77 0.58 4.99
CA ALA A 326 -6.43 0.46 6.29
C ALA A 326 -7.16 -0.87 6.41
N LYS A 327 -6.98 -1.54 7.55
CA LYS A 327 -7.76 -2.71 7.93
C LYS A 327 -8.49 -2.40 9.24
N VAL A 328 -9.82 -2.38 9.20
CA VAL A 328 -10.64 -1.99 10.35
C VAL A 328 -11.68 -3.06 10.61
N SER A 329 -11.69 -3.61 11.81
CA SER A 329 -12.67 -4.64 12.21
C SER A 329 -13.23 -4.42 13.60
N ASP A 330 -14.43 -4.89 13.81
CA ASP A 330 -15.08 -4.92 15.12
C ASP A 330 -15.17 -3.54 15.79
N VAL A 331 -15.79 -2.58 15.09
CA VAL A 331 -15.98 -1.20 15.58
C VAL A 331 -17.45 -0.94 15.85
N SER A 332 -17.75 -0.42 17.05
CA SER A 332 -19.13 -0.10 17.44
C SER A 332 -19.58 1.33 17.06
N GLY A 333 -18.66 2.27 16.96
CA GLY A 333 -18.92 3.66 16.59
C GLY A 333 -18.81 3.92 15.09
N SER A 334 -18.86 5.20 14.71
CA SER A 334 -18.67 5.62 13.32
C SER A 334 -17.22 5.42 12.84
N VAL A 335 -17.07 5.11 11.55
CA VAL A 335 -15.75 4.90 10.94
C VAL A 335 -15.59 5.83 9.74
N VAL A 336 -14.57 6.69 9.77
CA VAL A 336 -14.20 7.57 8.67
C VAL A 336 -12.77 7.26 8.23
N ILE A 337 -12.59 6.89 6.98
CA ILE A 337 -11.29 6.50 6.42
C ILE A 337 -10.97 7.36 5.19
N ALA A 338 -9.83 8.03 5.22
CA ALA A 338 -9.20 8.63 4.06
C ALA A 338 -7.85 7.95 3.83
N ALA A 339 -7.76 7.14 2.75
CA ALA A 339 -6.59 6.38 2.37
C ALA A 339 -6.32 6.52 0.87
N SER A 340 -5.12 6.18 0.40
CA SER A 340 -4.81 6.19 -1.03
C SER A 340 -3.66 5.26 -1.39
N ASN A 341 -3.75 4.64 -2.59
CA ASN A 341 -2.70 3.78 -3.15
C ASN A 341 -2.43 2.46 -2.38
N GLY A 342 -3.43 1.95 -1.65
CA GLY A 342 -3.35 0.70 -0.91
C GLY A 342 -4.62 -0.14 -1.00
N ALA A 343 -4.93 -0.86 0.06
CA ALA A 343 -6.18 -1.60 0.21
C ALA A 343 -6.92 -1.13 1.48
N VAL A 344 -8.23 -0.99 1.39
CA VAL A 344 -9.09 -0.72 2.54
C VAL A 344 -9.97 -1.95 2.76
N GLU A 345 -9.77 -2.62 3.89
CA GLU A 345 -10.57 -3.76 4.34
C GLU A 345 -11.34 -3.37 5.59
N ILE A 346 -12.65 -3.43 5.53
CA ILE A 346 -13.53 -3.12 6.67
C ILE A 346 -14.47 -4.29 6.93
N SER A 347 -14.65 -4.64 8.21
CA SER A 347 -15.52 -5.75 8.56
C SER A 347 -16.12 -5.61 9.96
N ASN A 348 -17.36 -6.10 10.11
CA ASN A 348 -18.09 -6.14 11.39
C ASN A 348 -18.21 -4.76 12.06
N LEU A 349 -18.83 -3.81 11.34
CA LEU A 349 -18.98 -2.42 11.78
C LEU A 349 -20.45 -2.13 12.10
N SER A 350 -20.71 -1.66 13.33
CA SER A 350 -22.08 -1.38 13.78
C SER A 350 -22.53 0.06 13.50
N GLY A 351 -21.63 1.01 13.46
CA GLY A 351 -21.92 2.41 13.17
C GLY A 351 -21.75 2.77 11.70
N PRO A 352 -22.13 4.00 11.33
CA PRO A 352 -22.01 4.47 9.95
C PRO A 352 -20.56 4.53 9.47
N VAL A 353 -20.38 4.25 8.17
CA VAL A 353 -19.07 4.11 7.54
C VAL A 353 -18.91 5.09 6.41
N LYS A 354 -17.81 5.81 6.38
CA LYS A 354 -17.42 6.66 5.25
C LYS A 354 -15.99 6.37 4.83
N VAL A 355 -15.80 5.91 3.60
CA VAL A 355 -14.49 5.61 3.02
C VAL A 355 -14.27 6.49 1.80
N ASN A 356 -13.18 7.22 1.80
CA ASN A 356 -12.66 7.92 0.62
C ASN A 356 -11.25 7.42 0.34
N ALA A 357 -11.12 6.56 -0.67
CA ALA A 357 -9.90 5.82 -0.90
C ALA A 357 -9.54 5.75 -2.40
N PRO A 358 -9.18 6.88 -3.04
CA PRO A 358 -8.79 6.88 -4.45
C PRO A 358 -7.61 5.93 -4.71
N PHE A 359 -7.64 5.25 -5.86
CA PHE A 359 -6.65 4.25 -6.29
C PHE A 359 -6.46 3.07 -5.31
N SER A 360 -7.49 2.79 -4.50
CA SER A 360 -7.45 1.75 -3.47
C SER A 360 -8.62 0.79 -3.65
N ARG A 361 -8.32 -0.52 -3.57
CA ARG A 361 -9.37 -1.53 -3.49
C ARG A 361 -10.11 -1.39 -2.16
N ILE A 362 -11.44 -1.37 -2.22
CA ILE A 362 -12.29 -1.41 -1.03
C ILE A 362 -12.93 -2.79 -0.93
N LYS A 363 -12.76 -3.44 0.22
CA LYS A 363 -13.46 -4.66 0.59
C LYS A 363 -14.23 -4.41 1.89
N ALA A 364 -15.54 -4.48 1.82
CA ALA A 364 -16.44 -4.20 2.91
C ALA A 364 -17.31 -5.42 3.23
N GLN A 365 -17.39 -5.80 4.49
CA GLN A 365 -18.14 -6.97 4.92
C GLN A 365 -18.81 -6.74 6.27
N ASP A 366 -20.04 -7.24 6.42
CA ASP A 366 -20.81 -7.18 7.69
C ASP A 366 -20.94 -5.74 8.22
N LEU A 367 -21.54 -4.87 7.39
CA LEU A 367 -21.84 -3.49 7.76
C LEU A 367 -23.31 -3.38 8.19
N TYR A 368 -23.53 -3.00 9.44
CA TYR A 368 -24.87 -2.98 10.03
C TYR A 368 -25.54 -1.61 10.03
N SER A 369 -24.92 -0.61 9.42
CA SER A 369 -25.43 0.75 9.26
C SER A 369 -25.03 1.28 7.89
N ASP A 370 -25.37 2.55 7.59
CA ASP A 370 -25.14 3.21 6.32
C ASP A 370 -23.67 3.25 5.96
N ALA A 371 -23.35 2.99 4.69
CA ALA A 371 -21.99 3.01 4.17
C ALA A 371 -21.87 3.90 2.92
N ASP A 372 -20.98 4.90 2.96
CA ASP A 372 -20.58 5.73 1.81
C ASP A 372 -19.16 5.35 1.39
N LEU A 373 -19.03 4.64 0.25
CA LEU A 373 -17.78 4.08 -0.25
C LEU A 373 -17.35 4.79 -1.53
N LYS A 374 -16.17 5.45 -1.51
CA LYS A 374 -15.63 6.17 -2.65
C LYS A 374 -14.25 5.67 -3.02
N THR A 375 -14.07 5.31 -4.30
CA THR A 375 -12.77 4.99 -4.90
C THR A 375 -12.76 5.36 -6.38
N GLU A 376 -11.58 5.36 -6.99
CA GLU A 376 -11.37 5.54 -8.42
C GLU A 376 -10.32 4.54 -8.92
N HIS A 377 -10.49 4.02 -10.15
CA HIS A 377 -9.54 3.13 -10.81
C HIS A 377 -9.16 1.86 -10.02
N ALA A 378 -10.08 1.34 -9.23
CA ALA A 378 -9.86 0.15 -8.41
C ALA A 378 -11.11 -0.75 -8.38
N SER A 379 -11.29 -1.60 -7.38
CA SER A 379 -12.49 -2.42 -7.21
C SER A 379 -13.17 -2.17 -5.87
N VAL A 380 -14.49 -2.31 -5.86
CA VAL A 380 -15.30 -2.29 -4.64
C VAL A 380 -16.02 -3.62 -4.52
N ASP A 381 -15.75 -4.34 -3.43
CA ASP A 381 -16.39 -5.60 -3.09
C ASP A 381 -17.16 -5.43 -1.77
N VAL A 382 -18.50 -5.54 -1.81
CA VAL A 382 -19.37 -5.41 -0.63
C VAL A 382 -20.09 -6.73 -0.39
N LEU A 383 -20.01 -7.22 0.83
CA LEU A 383 -20.66 -8.46 1.25
C LEU A 383 -21.40 -8.27 2.58
N ARG A 384 -22.72 -8.46 2.60
CA ARG A 384 -23.60 -8.27 3.78
C ARG A 384 -23.50 -6.86 4.37
N ALA A 385 -24.32 -5.98 3.86
CA ALA A 385 -24.42 -4.62 4.37
C ALA A 385 -25.89 -4.18 4.49
N ALA A 386 -26.12 -3.10 5.23
CA ALA A 386 -27.40 -2.40 5.30
C ALA A 386 -27.53 -1.49 4.05
N ASP A 387 -27.65 -0.19 4.23
CA ASP A 387 -27.74 0.76 3.12
C ASP A 387 -26.34 1.13 2.62
N VAL A 388 -26.15 1.11 1.28
CA VAL A 388 -24.82 1.34 0.71
C VAL A 388 -24.90 2.33 -0.46
N ILE A 389 -24.05 3.34 -0.40
CA ILE A 389 -23.77 4.25 -1.52
C ILE A 389 -22.34 3.99 -2.01
N ILE A 390 -22.21 3.68 -3.29
CA ILE A 390 -20.90 3.43 -3.93
C ILE A 390 -20.67 4.46 -5.02
N ASN A 391 -19.63 5.25 -4.88
CA ASN A 391 -19.13 6.15 -5.92
C ASN A 391 -17.76 5.65 -6.38
N ALA A 392 -17.73 4.96 -7.53
CA ALA A 392 -16.57 4.22 -7.97
C ALA A 392 -16.31 4.36 -9.50
N PRO A 393 -16.03 5.58 -10.00
CA PRO A 393 -15.72 5.77 -11.41
C PRO A 393 -14.52 4.93 -11.83
N HIS A 394 -14.56 4.38 -13.04
CA HIS A 394 -13.54 3.50 -13.63
C HIS A 394 -13.20 2.24 -12.81
N SER A 395 -14.15 1.79 -12.00
CA SER A 395 -13.94 0.71 -11.02
C SER A 395 -14.98 -0.38 -11.19
N SER A 396 -14.58 -1.64 -11.01
CA SER A 396 -15.53 -2.74 -10.94
C SER A 396 -16.22 -2.78 -9.57
N VAL A 397 -17.52 -3.03 -9.57
CA VAL A 397 -18.33 -3.09 -8.35
C VAL A 397 -18.96 -4.47 -8.22
N ARG A 398 -18.80 -5.10 -7.06
CA ARG A 398 -19.53 -6.30 -6.65
C ARG A 398 -20.24 -6.01 -5.34
N ALA A 399 -21.56 -6.21 -5.33
CA ALA A 399 -22.36 -6.07 -4.12
C ALA A 399 -23.24 -7.31 -3.92
N LYS A 400 -23.18 -7.89 -2.74
CA LYS A 400 -23.94 -9.11 -2.44
C LYS A 400 -24.55 -9.05 -1.04
N SER A 401 -25.82 -9.49 -0.96
CA SER A 401 -26.58 -9.60 0.29
C SER A 401 -26.73 -8.26 1.00
N ILE A 402 -27.27 -7.28 0.29
CA ILE A 402 -27.62 -5.96 0.85
C ILE A 402 -29.05 -6.03 1.38
N THR A 403 -29.24 -5.69 2.63
CA THR A 403 -30.55 -5.75 3.31
C THR A 403 -31.38 -4.47 3.20
N GLY A 404 -30.73 -3.37 2.88
CA GLY A 404 -31.34 -2.07 2.63
C GLY A 404 -31.18 -1.63 1.17
N ASP A 405 -31.03 -0.34 0.95
CA ASP A 405 -30.92 0.26 -0.36
C ASP A 405 -29.48 0.25 -0.87
N LEU A 406 -29.34 0.12 -2.19
CA LEU A 406 -28.04 0.14 -2.87
C LEU A 406 -28.04 1.18 -3.99
N SER A 407 -27.20 2.19 -3.86
CA SER A 407 -26.98 3.19 -4.89
C SER A 407 -25.55 3.11 -5.44
N ILE A 408 -25.40 2.94 -6.75
CA ILE A 408 -24.11 2.81 -7.42
C ILE A 408 -23.94 3.88 -8.48
N PHE A 409 -22.90 4.67 -8.34
CA PHE A 409 -22.40 5.55 -9.38
C PHE A 409 -21.03 5.03 -9.86
N SER A 410 -20.96 4.60 -11.12
CA SER A 410 -19.75 3.99 -11.69
C SER A 410 -19.60 4.36 -13.18
N SER A 411 -18.51 3.91 -13.82
CA SER A 411 -18.30 4.05 -15.26
C SER A 411 -17.28 3.05 -15.79
N GLN A 412 -17.47 2.57 -17.02
CA GLN A 412 -16.52 1.79 -17.83
C GLN A 412 -16.20 0.36 -17.37
N GLN A 413 -16.58 -0.08 -16.19
CA GLN A 413 -16.29 -1.41 -15.68
C GLN A 413 -17.58 -2.18 -15.32
N ALA A 414 -17.49 -3.48 -15.09
CA ALA A 414 -18.63 -4.30 -14.76
C ALA A 414 -19.19 -4.03 -13.35
N ILE A 415 -20.52 -4.08 -13.25
CA ILE A 415 -21.28 -4.01 -12.00
C ILE A 415 -22.00 -5.36 -11.84
N GLU A 416 -21.64 -6.12 -10.82
CA GLU A 416 -22.23 -7.41 -10.47
C GLU A 416 -22.96 -7.30 -9.13
N ILE A 417 -24.26 -7.60 -9.13
CA ILE A 417 -25.11 -7.43 -7.96
C ILE A 417 -25.86 -8.71 -7.68
N ARG A 418 -25.99 -9.08 -6.41
CA ARG A 418 -26.79 -10.23 -6.03
C ARG A 418 -27.46 -10.05 -4.66
N SER A 419 -28.71 -10.47 -4.58
CA SER A 419 -29.52 -10.51 -3.36
C SER A 419 -29.63 -9.12 -2.69
N ILE A 420 -30.37 -8.23 -3.33
CA ILE A 420 -30.69 -6.89 -2.80
C ILE A 420 -32.14 -6.89 -2.32
N ALA A 421 -32.35 -6.49 -1.07
CA ALA A 421 -33.69 -6.47 -0.49
C ALA A 421 -34.41 -5.12 -0.64
N GLY A 422 -33.70 -4.00 -0.59
CA GLY A 422 -34.22 -2.66 -0.78
C GLY A 422 -34.15 -2.15 -2.22
N GLU A 423 -34.27 -0.86 -2.42
CA GLU A 423 -34.16 -0.20 -3.73
C GLU A 423 -32.76 -0.34 -4.31
N LEU A 424 -32.68 -0.63 -5.61
CA LEU A 424 -31.45 -0.66 -6.38
C LEU A 424 -31.44 0.51 -7.37
N LYS A 425 -30.48 1.41 -7.23
CA LYS A 425 -30.27 2.51 -8.16
C LYS A 425 -28.86 2.48 -8.74
N ILE A 426 -28.76 2.42 -10.07
CA ILE A 426 -27.50 2.41 -10.80
C ILE A 426 -27.48 3.55 -11.81
N ASP A 427 -26.49 4.41 -11.69
CA ASP A 427 -26.17 5.43 -12.68
C ASP A 427 -24.75 5.17 -13.21
N SER A 428 -24.66 4.83 -14.50
CA SER A 428 -23.40 4.41 -15.09
C SER A 428 -23.31 4.75 -16.57
N GLU A 429 -22.19 5.23 -17.03
CA GLU A 429 -22.04 5.61 -18.44
C GLU A 429 -21.80 4.43 -19.39
N ARG A 430 -20.88 3.51 -19.05
CA ARG A 430 -20.43 2.42 -19.96
C ARG A 430 -20.24 1.08 -19.27
N SER A 431 -20.85 0.89 -18.13
CA SER A 431 -20.72 -0.36 -17.36
C SER A 431 -21.74 -1.39 -17.83
N SER A 432 -21.32 -2.62 -17.95
CA SER A 432 -22.26 -3.75 -17.99
C SER A 432 -22.82 -3.99 -16.59
N VAL A 433 -24.13 -4.19 -16.51
CA VAL A 433 -24.85 -4.41 -15.26
C VAL A 433 -25.39 -5.84 -15.25
N SER A 434 -25.04 -6.61 -14.25
CA SER A 434 -25.60 -7.95 -14.01
C SER A 434 -26.20 -8.00 -12.61
N GLY A 435 -27.51 -8.23 -12.51
CA GLY A 435 -28.25 -8.33 -11.26
C GLY A 435 -28.99 -9.64 -11.12
N ASP A 436 -29.02 -10.21 -9.91
CA ASP A 436 -29.75 -11.45 -9.59
C ASP A 436 -30.36 -11.34 -8.18
N GLU A 437 -31.58 -11.85 -8.00
CA GLU A 437 -32.32 -11.86 -6.73
C GLU A 437 -32.59 -10.42 -6.21
N LEU A 438 -33.29 -9.61 -6.98
CA LEU A 438 -33.61 -8.21 -6.69
C LEU A 438 -35.05 -8.11 -6.14
N ARG A 439 -35.20 -7.79 -4.87
CA ARG A 439 -36.49 -7.82 -4.18
C ARG A 439 -37.19 -6.48 -4.11
N GLY A 440 -36.44 -5.38 -4.10
CA GLY A 440 -36.97 -4.02 -4.15
C GLY A 440 -37.01 -3.45 -5.56
N PRO A 441 -37.50 -2.20 -5.72
CA PRO A 441 -37.51 -1.50 -6.99
C PRO A 441 -36.11 -1.36 -7.59
N VAL A 442 -36.03 -1.39 -8.93
CA VAL A 442 -34.75 -1.32 -9.66
C VAL A 442 -34.78 -0.18 -10.68
N GLU A 443 -33.85 0.74 -10.56
CA GLU A 443 -33.60 1.81 -11.53
C GLU A 443 -32.17 1.64 -12.08
N VAL A 444 -32.03 1.47 -13.41
CA VAL A 444 -30.72 1.34 -14.07
C VAL A 444 -30.62 2.34 -15.22
N LYS A 445 -29.68 3.25 -15.13
CA LYS A 445 -29.31 4.18 -16.19
C LYS A 445 -27.90 3.87 -16.69
N THR A 446 -27.80 3.54 -17.98
CA THR A 446 -26.50 3.31 -18.63
C THR A 446 -26.58 3.68 -20.10
N SER A 447 -25.48 4.04 -20.74
CA SER A 447 -25.53 4.39 -22.17
C SER A 447 -24.98 3.29 -23.08
N HIS A 448 -23.93 2.60 -22.70
CA HIS A 448 -23.21 1.64 -23.55
C HIS A 448 -23.00 0.26 -22.88
N GLY A 449 -23.58 0.01 -21.74
CA GLY A 449 -23.48 -1.25 -21.02
C GLY A 449 -24.62 -2.21 -21.33
N GLU A 450 -24.33 -3.50 -21.41
CA GLU A 450 -25.34 -4.55 -21.42
C GLU A 450 -26.01 -4.64 -20.04
N VAL A 451 -27.34 -4.79 -20.01
CA VAL A 451 -28.09 -4.92 -18.76
C VAL A 451 -28.74 -6.30 -18.71
N VAL A 452 -28.40 -7.08 -17.70
CA VAL A 452 -28.97 -8.41 -17.45
C VAL A 452 -29.49 -8.47 -16.02
N LEU A 453 -30.81 -8.45 -15.85
CA LEU A 453 -31.46 -8.56 -14.54
C LEU A 453 -32.27 -9.85 -14.48
N LYS A 454 -32.02 -10.61 -13.41
CA LYS A 454 -32.68 -11.90 -13.18
C LYS A 454 -33.34 -11.92 -11.82
N ASN A 455 -34.46 -12.65 -11.69
CA ASN A 455 -35.16 -12.83 -10.42
C ASN A 455 -35.44 -11.51 -9.70
N PHE A 456 -36.03 -10.56 -10.43
CA PHE A 456 -36.56 -9.33 -9.85
C PHE A 456 -38.04 -9.53 -9.49
N PHE A 457 -38.52 -8.83 -8.45
CA PHE A 457 -39.84 -9.02 -7.86
C PHE A 457 -40.69 -7.75 -7.81
N GLU A 458 -40.07 -6.60 -7.90
CA GLU A 458 -40.71 -5.28 -7.88
C GLU A 458 -40.49 -4.54 -9.22
N SER A 459 -40.87 -3.26 -9.29
CA SER A 459 -40.75 -2.46 -10.50
C SER A 459 -39.34 -2.36 -11.04
N VAL A 460 -39.20 -2.35 -12.35
CA VAL A 460 -37.92 -2.22 -13.05
C VAL A 460 -38.00 -1.09 -14.06
N ASP A 461 -37.12 -0.11 -13.92
CA ASP A 461 -36.91 0.99 -14.86
C ASP A 461 -35.49 0.92 -15.43
N VAL A 462 -35.36 0.73 -16.75
CA VAL A 462 -34.06 0.63 -17.43
C VAL A 462 -33.97 1.62 -18.57
N GLU A 463 -33.06 2.55 -18.46
CA GLU A 463 -32.72 3.49 -19.53
C GLU A 463 -31.32 3.18 -20.08
N THR A 464 -31.23 2.86 -21.38
CA THR A 464 -29.95 2.57 -22.06
C THR A 464 -29.99 3.01 -23.53
N SER A 465 -28.83 3.07 -24.19
CA SER A 465 -28.78 3.58 -25.57
C SER A 465 -28.27 2.60 -26.61
N TYR A 466 -27.29 1.74 -26.31
CA TYR A 466 -26.54 1.03 -27.36
C TYR A 466 -26.42 -0.48 -27.20
N ARG A 467 -26.71 -1.04 -26.06
CA ARG A 467 -26.53 -2.48 -25.77
C ARG A 467 -27.83 -3.17 -25.41
N ASP A 468 -27.80 -4.47 -25.42
CA ASP A 468 -28.98 -5.28 -25.20
C ASP A 468 -29.40 -5.28 -23.73
N VAL A 469 -30.70 -5.40 -23.52
CA VAL A 469 -31.34 -5.52 -22.22
C VAL A 469 -32.01 -6.89 -22.13
N THR A 470 -31.64 -7.67 -21.13
CA THR A 470 -32.27 -8.96 -20.83
C THR A 470 -32.84 -8.91 -19.41
N LEU A 471 -34.16 -9.05 -19.34
CA LEU A 471 -34.89 -9.09 -18.09
C LEU A 471 -35.57 -10.44 -17.92
N ILE A 472 -35.36 -11.10 -16.79
CA ILE A 472 -35.97 -12.38 -16.43
C ILE A 472 -36.67 -12.24 -15.10
N ALA A 473 -37.97 -12.12 -15.09
CA ALA A 473 -38.76 -12.01 -13.87
C ALA A 473 -38.64 -13.25 -12.99
N GLY A 474 -38.71 -13.09 -11.67
CA GLY A 474 -38.55 -14.17 -10.70
C GLY A 474 -39.83 -15.04 -10.61
N GLU A 475 -40.83 -14.48 -10.01
CA GLU A 475 -42.13 -15.15 -9.74
C GLU A 475 -43.27 -14.14 -9.91
N GLU A 476 -44.52 -14.61 -9.85
CA GLU A 476 -45.69 -13.76 -9.85
C GLU A 476 -46.03 -13.21 -8.44
N PRO A 477 -46.70 -12.05 -8.35
CA PRO A 477 -47.09 -11.16 -9.44
C PRO A 477 -45.90 -10.38 -10.01
N VAL A 478 -45.97 -10.12 -11.33
CA VAL A 478 -45.01 -9.21 -11.99
C VAL A 478 -45.41 -7.78 -11.68
N ALA A 479 -44.46 -6.91 -11.40
CA ALA A 479 -44.66 -5.49 -11.21
C ALA A 479 -44.47 -4.68 -12.51
N ASP A 480 -44.58 -3.38 -12.46
CA ASP A 480 -44.41 -2.50 -13.61
C ASP A 480 -42.98 -2.57 -14.15
N ILE A 481 -42.84 -2.65 -15.47
CA ILE A 481 -41.54 -2.71 -16.15
C ILE A 481 -41.49 -1.61 -17.22
N GLU A 482 -40.51 -0.75 -17.14
CA GLU A 482 -40.23 0.24 -18.16
C GLU A 482 -38.81 0.07 -18.71
N VAL A 483 -38.69 -0.04 -20.04
CA VAL A 483 -37.37 -0.12 -20.70
C VAL A 483 -37.34 0.81 -21.90
N ASP A 484 -36.49 1.82 -21.85
CA ASP A 484 -36.17 2.68 -22.99
C ASP A 484 -34.74 2.38 -23.48
N ASN A 485 -34.66 1.78 -24.68
CA ASN A 485 -33.38 1.43 -25.29
C ASN A 485 -33.33 1.94 -26.73
N LEU A 486 -32.37 2.81 -27.04
CA LEU A 486 -32.33 3.40 -28.37
C LEU A 486 -31.88 2.44 -29.47
N HIS A 487 -30.84 1.62 -29.26
CA HIS A 487 -30.20 0.81 -30.31
C HIS A 487 -30.03 -0.67 -29.97
N GLY A 488 -30.34 -1.14 -28.78
CA GLY A 488 -30.18 -2.52 -28.36
C GLY A 488 -31.45 -3.37 -28.49
N GLU A 489 -31.27 -4.69 -28.49
CA GLU A 489 -32.36 -5.65 -28.38
C GLU A 489 -32.91 -5.68 -26.95
N ILE A 490 -34.23 -5.84 -26.82
CA ILE A 490 -34.90 -6.03 -25.53
C ILE A 490 -35.43 -7.46 -25.47
N LYS A 491 -34.97 -8.25 -24.52
CA LYS A 491 -35.48 -9.56 -24.20
C LYS A 491 -36.12 -9.58 -22.82
N LEU A 492 -37.42 -9.84 -22.76
CA LEU A 492 -38.17 -9.96 -21.51
C LEU A 492 -38.71 -11.38 -21.37
N VAL A 493 -38.38 -12.05 -20.28
CA VAL A 493 -38.91 -13.37 -19.94
C VAL A 493 -39.82 -13.25 -18.74
N LEU A 494 -41.07 -13.67 -18.89
CA LEU A 494 -42.09 -13.62 -17.84
C LEU A 494 -42.61 -15.01 -17.54
N PRO A 495 -43.12 -15.29 -16.33
CA PRO A 495 -43.87 -16.52 -16.04
C PRO A 495 -45.05 -16.70 -17.01
N GLN A 496 -45.35 -17.94 -17.37
CA GLN A 496 -46.37 -18.23 -18.41
C GLN A 496 -47.79 -17.79 -18.01
N SER A 497 -48.08 -17.72 -16.71
CA SER A 497 -49.35 -17.33 -16.13
C SER A 497 -49.49 -15.82 -15.91
N SER A 498 -48.47 -15.02 -16.24
CA SER A 498 -48.45 -13.57 -15.97
C SER A 498 -49.55 -12.83 -16.72
N GLN A 499 -50.28 -11.99 -16.00
CA GLN A 499 -51.25 -11.04 -16.56
C GLN A 499 -50.65 -9.64 -16.53
N PHE A 500 -50.66 -8.94 -17.66
CA PHE A 500 -50.02 -7.62 -17.79
C PHE A 500 -50.64 -6.81 -18.93
N LYS A 501 -50.47 -5.49 -18.87
CA LYS A 501 -50.73 -4.55 -19.98
C LYS A 501 -49.39 -4.31 -20.67
N LEU A 502 -49.33 -4.55 -22.00
CA LEU A 502 -48.12 -4.38 -22.78
C LEU A 502 -48.24 -3.17 -23.73
N ASP A 503 -47.30 -2.25 -23.64
CA ASP A 503 -47.04 -1.24 -24.65
C ASP A 503 -45.60 -1.43 -25.14
N ALA A 504 -45.43 -2.02 -26.31
CA ALA A 504 -44.10 -2.30 -26.86
C ALA A 504 -43.98 -1.67 -28.25
N SER A 505 -42.95 -0.88 -28.46
CA SER A 505 -42.72 -0.16 -29.72
C SER A 505 -41.29 -0.32 -30.21
N SER A 506 -41.14 -0.64 -31.52
CA SER A 506 -39.87 -0.64 -32.25
C SER A 506 -40.05 0.03 -33.60
N GLN A 507 -39.26 1.04 -33.93
CA GLN A 507 -39.40 1.74 -35.24
C GLN A 507 -38.71 0.95 -36.37
N GLY A 508 -37.60 0.27 -36.14
CA GLY A 508 -36.83 -0.44 -37.17
C GLY A 508 -36.71 -1.93 -36.96
N GLY A 509 -37.30 -2.48 -35.90
CA GLY A 509 -37.29 -3.90 -35.56
C GLY A 509 -38.69 -4.52 -35.50
N HIS A 510 -38.78 -5.73 -34.94
CA HIS A 510 -40.01 -6.47 -34.76
C HIS A 510 -40.29 -6.71 -33.27
N VAL A 511 -41.55 -6.61 -32.88
CA VAL A 511 -42.00 -7.03 -31.54
C VAL A 511 -42.56 -8.45 -31.64
N ARG A 512 -42.00 -9.42 -30.90
CA ARG A 512 -42.32 -10.85 -30.97
C ARG A 512 -42.73 -11.37 -29.59
N PRO A 513 -44.04 -11.54 -29.34
CA PRO A 513 -44.49 -12.28 -28.16
C PRO A 513 -44.44 -13.79 -28.46
N LEU A 514 -43.79 -14.55 -27.61
CA LEU A 514 -43.61 -16.00 -27.75
C LEU A 514 -44.19 -16.72 -26.53
N GLY A 515 -45.14 -17.65 -26.79
CA GLY A 515 -45.67 -18.53 -25.76
C GLY A 515 -46.86 -18.00 -24.95
N PHE A 516 -47.40 -16.82 -25.27
CA PHE A 516 -48.63 -16.29 -24.67
C PHE A 516 -49.80 -16.56 -25.58
N ASN A 517 -50.76 -17.41 -25.15
CA ASN A 517 -51.80 -18.01 -26.02
C ASN A 517 -52.95 -17.05 -26.42
N GLU A 518 -53.16 -15.90 -25.82
CA GLU A 518 -54.36 -15.08 -26.07
C GLU A 518 -54.10 -13.56 -26.00
N LEU A 519 -53.01 -13.06 -26.51
CA LEU A 519 -52.79 -11.60 -26.51
C LEU A 519 -53.32 -11.01 -27.85
N PRO A 520 -54.35 -10.13 -27.83
CA PRO A 520 -54.81 -9.47 -29.02
C PRO A 520 -53.78 -8.49 -29.56
N VAL A 521 -53.16 -8.84 -30.65
CA VAL A 521 -52.11 -8.02 -31.31
C VAL A 521 -52.78 -7.02 -32.25
N LYS A 522 -52.68 -5.74 -31.94
CA LYS A 522 -52.85 -4.68 -32.94
C LYS A 522 -51.48 -4.24 -33.45
N ALA A 523 -51.02 -4.88 -34.52
CA ALA A 523 -49.78 -4.51 -35.18
C ALA A 523 -50.05 -3.42 -36.23
N ARG A 524 -49.46 -2.26 -36.09
CA ARG A 524 -49.16 -1.31 -37.18
C ARG A 524 -47.64 -1.34 -37.36
N GLU A 525 -47.14 -1.09 -38.57
CA GLU A 525 -45.73 -1.07 -38.88
C GLU A 525 -44.85 -0.52 -37.70
N GLY A 526 -44.13 -1.42 -37.04
CA GLY A 526 -43.22 -1.09 -35.94
C GLY A 526 -43.85 -0.76 -34.56
N LEU A 527 -45.17 -0.74 -34.45
CA LEU A 527 -45.83 -0.50 -33.16
C LEU A 527 -46.76 -1.71 -32.84
N VAL A 528 -46.46 -2.40 -31.76
CA VAL A 528 -47.35 -3.44 -31.22
C VAL A 528 -47.84 -2.98 -29.87
N THR A 529 -49.12 -2.66 -29.79
CA THR A 529 -49.80 -2.36 -28.51
C THR A 529 -50.68 -3.57 -28.18
N MET A 530 -50.36 -4.22 -27.06
CA MET A 530 -51.13 -5.33 -26.52
C MET A 530 -51.81 -4.81 -25.23
N ARG A 531 -53.12 -4.89 -25.19
CA ARG A 531 -53.85 -4.62 -23.95
C ARG A 531 -54.30 -5.95 -23.35
N GLY A 532 -53.59 -6.37 -22.30
CA GLY A 532 -54.11 -7.36 -21.36
C GLY A 532 -55.28 -6.76 -20.56
N LEU A 533 -56.12 -7.62 -19.96
CA LEU A 533 -57.37 -7.17 -19.35
C LEU A 533 -57.15 -6.46 -18.02
N ASP A 534 -56.20 -6.86 -17.18
CA ASP A 534 -55.83 -6.21 -15.91
C ASP A 534 -54.39 -6.65 -15.52
N GLY A 535 -53.67 -5.82 -14.78
CA GLY A 535 -52.33 -6.16 -14.34
C GLY A 535 -51.34 -5.00 -14.44
N PRO A 536 -50.07 -5.20 -14.11
CA PRO A 536 -48.99 -4.23 -14.18
C PRO A 536 -48.75 -3.74 -15.61
N GLU A 537 -48.22 -2.54 -15.72
CA GLU A 537 -47.91 -1.90 -17.00
C GLU A 537 -46.49 -2.25 -17.43
N ILE A 538 -46.33 -2.82 -18.62
CA ILE A 538 -45.04 -3.17 -19.24
C ILE A 538 -44.84 -2.27 -20.45
N LYS A 539 -43.90 -1.36 -20.38
CA LYS A 539 -43.53 -0.41 -21.45
C LYS A 539 -42.13 -0.77 -21.97
N LEU A 540 -42.05 -1.19 -23.24
CA LEU A 540 -40.80 -1.54 -23.87
C LEU A 540 -40.60 -0.71 -25.14
N LYS A 541 -39.53 0.04 -25.21
CA LYS A 541 -39.25 0.89 -26.36
C LYS A 541 -37.84 0.70 -26.86
N THR A 542 -37.71 0.45 -28.19
CA THR A 542 -36.43 0.52 -28.90
C THR A 542 -36.63 1.17 -30.27
N THR A 543 -35.57 1.76 -30.82
CA THR A 543 -35.67 2.41 -32.12
C THR A 543 -35.25 1.48 -33.27
N TYR A 544 -34.22 0.68 -33.11
CA TYR A 544 -33.60 -0.02 -34.25
C TYR A 544 -33.60 -1.54 -34.18
N LYS A 545 -33.91 -2.16 -33.06
CA LYS A 545 -33.76 -3.60 -32.82
C LYS A 545 -35.07 -4.26 -32.42
N ASN A 546 -35.03 -5.58 -32.24
CA ASN A 546 -36.18 -6.36 -31.88
C ASN A 546 -36.52 -6.27 -30.39
N ILE A 547 -37.79 -6.45 -30.10
CA ILE A 547 -38.29 -6.70 -28.75
C ILE A 547 -38.82 -8.14 -28.73
N THR A 548 -38.30 -9.00 -27.88
CA THR A 548 -38.76 -10.37 -27.69
C THR A 548 -39.34 -10.53 -26.29
N ILE A 549 -40.59 -10.89 -26.20
CA ILE A 549 -41.27 -11.19 -24.93
C ILE A 549 -41.60 -12.67 -24.93
N GLN A 550 -41.02 -13.40 -24.00
CA GLN A 550 -41.09 -14.85 -23.96
C GLN A 550 -41.77 -15.33 -22.67
N ALA A 551 -42.78 -16.20 -22.83
CA ALA A 551 -43.28 -16.99 -21.71
C ALA A 551 -42.27 -18.08 -21.37
N GLY A 552 -41.79 -18.11 -20.16
CA GLY A 552 -40.78 -19.05 -19.70
C GLY A 552 -41.05 -19.55 -18.28
N ASN A 553 -40.48 -20.72 -17.96
CA ASN A 553 -40.41 -21.12 -16.56
C ASN A 553 -39.05 -20.68 -16.01
N PRO A 554 -38.99 -19.72 -15.09
CA PRO A 554 -37.73 -19.18 -14.58
C PRO A 554 -36.76 -20.23 -14.05
N SER A 555 -37.29 -21.37 -13.58
CA SER A 555 -36.49 -22.48 -13.06
C SER A 555 -35.77 -23.29 -14.15
N THR A 556 -36.26 -23.30 -15.39
CA THR A 556 -35.67 -24.10 -16.51
C THR A 556 -34.57 -23.31 -17.26
N GLU A 557 -34.60 -22.00 -17.29
CA GLU A 557 -33.53 -21.19 -17.87
C GLU A 557 -32.28 -21.04 -16.96
N ARG A 558 -32.45 -21.23 -15.66
CA ARG A 558 -31.31 -21.31 -14.70
C ARG A 558 -30.36 -22.48 -15.04
N ALA A 559 -30.86 -23.56 -15.62
CA ALA A 559 -30.09 -24.77 -15.93
C ALA A 559 -29.38 -24.72 -17.30
N ARG A 560 -29.64 -23.71 -18.13
CA ARG A 560 -29.10 -23.60 -19.50
C ARG A 560 -28.00 -22.55 -19.69
N GLN A 561 -27.65 -21.80 -18.67
CA GLN A 561 -26.55 -20.84 -18.62
C GLN A 561 -25.53 -21.22 -17.53
#